data_b4a0cfd175bb2e6f3d2fc742b154a12a
#
_entry.id   b4a0cfd175bb2e6f3d2fc742b154a12a
#
_cell.length_a   1.000
_cell.length_b   1.000
_cell.length_c   1.000
_cell.angle_alpha   90.00
_cell.angle_beta   90.00
_cell.angle_gamma   90.00
#
_symmetry.space_group_name_H-M   'P 1'
#
loop_
_entity.id
_entity.type
_entity.pdbx_description
1 polymer ?
#
loop_
_entity_poly.entity_id
_entity_poly.type
_entity_poly.pdbx_seq_one_letter_code
_entity_poly.pdbx_strand_id
1 'polypeptide(L)'
;MEMTTATSIDGYRALLDSVFDDELRSWTAEAEETERFPRKLLERLGRAGVFAEKWGDAKTPDLAKLFELAYALGQQGSAGISVGVSLHDSAIAILRRFGGRSQTLSSVAEQAISGEAVLCLAASESSGGSDLQIVETEITTEGDGFRVRGRKKFVSLSPIADYILVVARVVDHDATSRHGNVALILVPTAQVDIQPPYRKVSAGPLDTAAVEIDTVVPADHMIARAGTGLAAVSWGLAHERLSIAGQVAASCNQVLGITVARMHERSQFGNTLFEHQALRLRVADLQSRVDMLRHALTGIAADGKLDLRTAAAMKVSAARLGEEVVGECMHIFGGSAFLADETPLGRWWRDMKLARVGGGTDEVLWELVAAAMKPDVEGYRRFSDTIS
;
A
#
# COMPACT_ATOMS: atom_id res chain seq x y z
N MET A 1 34.14 10.92 2.45
CA MET A 1 32.71 10.59 2.36
C MET A 1 32.51 9.99 0.97
N GLU A 2 32.67 8.67 0.88
CA GLU A 2 32.48 7.94 -0.36
C GLU A 2 31.01 8.08 -0.75
N MET A 3 30.76 8.64 -1.93
CA MET A 3 29.43 8.57 -2.57
C MET A 3 29.17 7.10 -2.85
N THR A 4 28.30 6.49 -2.05
CA THR A 4 27.77 5.16 -2.34
C THR A 4 27.05 5.28 -3.69
N THR A 5 27.65 4.73 -4.74
CA THR A 5 27.00 4.65 -6.07
C THR A 5 25.71 3.85 -5.89
N ALA A 6 24.57 4.45 -6.23
CA ALA A 6 23.28 3.77 -6.17
C ALA A 6 23.38 2.43 -6.92
N THR A 7 23.00 1.35 -6.26
CA THR A 7 23.02 0.01 -6.84
C THR A 7 22.14 -0.03 -8.09
N SER A 8 22.60 -0.69 -9.16
CA SER A 8 21.80 -0.88 -10.38
C SER A 8 20.50 -1.65 -10.07
N ILE A 9 19.52 -1.58 -10.94
CA ILE A 9 18.26 -2.32 -10.77
C ILE A 9 18.49 -3.83 -10.67
N ASP A 10 19.46 -4.37 -11.40
CA ASP A 10 19.82 -5.79 -11.34
C ASP A 10 20.50 -6.14 -10.01
N GLY A 11 21.34 -5.24 -9.48
CA GLY A 11 21.90 -5.39 -8.14
C GLY A 11 20.82 -5.35 -7.06
N TYR A 12 19.80 -4.50 -7.22
CA TYR A 12 18.67 -4.45 -6.29
C TYR A 12 17.80 -5.71 -6.35
N ARG A 13 17.58 -6.28 -7.55
CA ARG A 13 16.92 -7.59 -7.70
C ARG A 13 17.69 -8.70 -6.98
N ALA A 14 19.00 -8.75 -7.19
CA ALA A 14 19.84 -9.74 -6.49
C ALA A 14 19.78 -9.57 -4.96
N LEU A 15 19.73 -8.34 -4.46
CA LEU A 15 19.50 -8.06 -3.04
C LEU A 15 18.14 -8.62 -2.59
N LEU A 16 17.06 -8.33 -3.31
CA LEU A 16 15.73 -8.86 -2.99
C LEU A 16 15.71 -10.38 -3.01
N ASP A 17 16.28 -11.02 -4.01
CA ASP A 17 16.37 -12.49 -4.09
C ASP A 17 17.11 -13.09 -2.88
N SER A 18 18.14 -12.41 -2.37
CA SER A 18 18.89 -12.86 -1.18
C SER A 18 18.09 -12.69 0.12
N VAL A 19 17.15 -11.73 0.17
CA VAL A 19 16.34 -11.43 1.36
C VAL A 19 15.07 -12.26 1.39
N PHE A 20 14.43 -12.47 0.23
CA PHE A 20 13.19 -13.26 0.10
C PHE A 20 13.48 -14.76 -0.06
N ASP A 21 14.31 -15.30 0.82
CA ASP A 21 14.74 -16.70 0.89
C ASP A 21 13.72 -17.63 1.57
N ASP A 22 14.11 -18.88 1.79
CA ASP A 22 13.27 -19.90 2.42
C ASP A 22 12.92 -19.56 3.88
N GLU A 23 13.83 -18.89 4.59
CA GLU A 23 13.56 -18.47 5.98
C GLU A 23 12.45 -17.42 6.03
N LEU A 24 12.48 -16.41 5.14
CA LEU A 24 11.44 -15.40 5.05
C LEU A 24 10.10 -16.02 4.61
N ARG A 25 10.13 -16.98 3.69
CA ARG A 25 8.94 -17.76 3.31
C ARG A 25 8.34 -18.52 4.48
N SER A 26 9.18 -19.10 5.34
CA SER A 26 8.73 -19.74 6.58
C SER A 26 8.05 -18.77 7.53
N TRP A 27 8.61 -17.56 7.71
CA TRP A 27 7.97 -16.51 8.52
C TRP A 27 6.62 -16.06 7.94
N THR A 28 6.51 -16.02 6.64
CA THR A 28 5.24 -15.65 5.96
C THR A 28 4.19 -16.74 6.19
N ALA A 29 4.55 -18.01 6.13
CA ALA A 29 3.65 -19.12 6.42
C ALA A 29 3.19 -19.10 7.89
N GLU A 30 4.12 -18.95 8.84
CA GLU A 30 3.81 -18.80 10.27
C GLU A 30 2.88 -17.60 10.54
N ALA A 31 3.10 -16.48 9.84
CA ALA A 31 2.28 -15.29 9.98
C ALA A 31 0.84 -15.52 9.50
N GLU A 32 0.64 -16.27 8.42
CA GLU A 32 -0.71 -16.64 7.95
C GLU A 32 -1.45 -17.57 8.93
N GLU A 33 -0.73 -18.47 9.60
CA GLU A 33 -1.31 -19.37 10.60
C GLU A 33 -1.64 -18.64 11.91
N THR A 34 -0.77 -17.73 12.35
CA THR A 34 -0.91 -17.01 13.62
C THR A 34 -1.73 -15.75 13.51
N GLU A 35 -2.01 -15.28 12.29
CA GLU A 35 -2.64 -13.99 11.98
C GLU A 35 -1.89 -12.81 12.64
N ARG A 36 -0.53 -12.88 12.70
CA ARG A 36 0.34 -11.86 13.29
C ARG A 36 1.40 -11.40 12.32
N PHE A 37 1.66 -10.09 12.31
CA PHE A 37 2.73 -9.55 11.48
C PHE A 37 4.11 -9.78 12.12
N PRO A 38 5.05 -10.42 11.42
CA PRO A 38 6.38 -10.67 11.97
C PRO A 38 7.23 -9.40 11.89
N ARG A 39 7.34 -8.64 12.99
CA ARG A 39 8.17 -7.43 13.06
C ARG A 39 9.60 -7.66 12.55
N LYS A 40 10.18 -8.84 12.84
CA LYS A 40 11.51 -9.28 12.37
C LYS A 40 11.69 -9.19 10.86
N LEU A 41 10.58 -9.21 10.08
CA LEU A 41 10.62 -9.04 8.63
C LEU A 41 11.00 -7.61 8.23
N LEU A 42 10.39 -6.58 8.84
CA LEU A 42 10.76 -5.18 8.60
C LEU A 42 12.20 -4.91 9.03
N GLU A 43 12.61 -5.45 10.19
CA GLU A 43 14.00 -5.37 10.67
C GLU A 43 14.98 -6.00 9.67
N ARG A 44 14.65 -7.15 9.09
CA ARG A 44 15.49 -7.81 8.08
C ARG A 44 15.59 -7.01 6.80
N LEU A 45 14.46 -6.51 6.28
CA LEU A 45 14.45 -5.65 5.08
C LEU A 45 15.29 -4.38 5.27
N GLY A 46 15.17 -3.73 6.43
CA GLY A 46 15.95 -2.56 6.77
C GLY A 46 17.45 -2.85 6.89
N ARG A 47 17.83 -3.86 7.70
CA ARG A 47 19.24 -4.26 7.89
C ARG A 47 19.92 -4.72 6.60
N ALA A 48 19.17 -5.34 5.69
CA ALA A 48 19.68 -5.73 4.39
C ALA A 48 19.83 -4.53 3.42
N GLY A 49 19.34 -3.35 3.79
CA GLY A 49 19.43 -2.15 2.97
C GLY A 49 18.35 -2.01 1.90
N VAL A 50 17.29 -2.83 1.92
CA VAL A 50 16.21 -2.79 0.91
C VAL A 50 15.56 -1.41 0.82
N PHE A 51 15.24 -0.80 1.97
CA PHE A 51 14.69 0.55 2.00
C PHE A 51 15.74 1.60 1.68
N ALA A 52 16.96 1.46 2.22
CA ALA A 52 18.05 2.41 2.00
C ALA A 52 18.39 2.55 0.50
N GLU A 53 18.51 1.44 -0.22
CA GLU A 53 18.77 1.42 -1.66
C GLU A 53 17.66 2.07 -2.49
N LYS A 54 16.40 1.91 -2.08
CA LYS A 54 15.26 2.52 -2.77
C LYS A 54 15.14 4.02 -2.49
N TRP A 55 15.43 4.45 -1.26
CA TRP A 55 15.28 5.84 -0.86
C TRP A 55 16.53 6.68 -1.13
N GLY A 56 17.74 6.15 -0.90
CA GLY A 56 18.96 6.95 -0.89
C GLY A 56 18.78 8.22 -0.04
N ASP A 57 19.38 9.32 -0.49
CA ASP A 57 19.21 10.64 0.15
C ASP A 57 18.02 11.44 -0.40
N ALA A 58 17.24 10.86 -1.31
CA ALA A 58 16.20 11.56 -2.01
C ALA A 58 14.91 11.70 -1.17
N LYS A 59 14.09 12.70 -1.51
CA LYS A 59 12.74 12.91 -0.96
C LYS A 59 11.66 12.12 -1.72
N THR A 60 12.03 11.48 -2.81
CA THR A 60 11.20 10.62 -3.64
C THR A 60 11.90 9.28 -3.81
N PRO A 61 11.19 8.16 -3.77
CA PRO A 61 11.80 6.86 -3.96
C PRO A 61 12.23 6.68 -5.42
N ASP A 62 13.19 5.79 -5.65
CA ASP A 62 13.40 5.20 -6.96
C ASP A 62 12.20 4.30 -7.30
N LEU A 63 11.40 4.70 -8.30
CA LEU A 63 10.16 3.99 -8.65
C LEU A 63 10.43 2.62 -9.28
N ALA A 64 11.56 2.43 -9.95
CA ALA A 64 11.93 1.11 -10.45
C ALA A 64 12.18 0.15 -9.28
N LYS A 65 12.95 0.57 -8.28
CA LYS A 65 13.18 -0.21 -7.06
C LYS A 65 11.89 -0.41 -6.23
N LEU A 66 11.00 0.58 -6.21
CA LEU A 66 9.68 0.42 -5.58
C LEU A 66 8.89 -0.73 -6.22
N PHE A 67 8.86 -0.80 -7.54
CA PHE A 67 8.14 -1.87 -8.23
C PHE A 67 8.83 -3.23 -8.10
N GLU A 68 10.16 -3.31 -8.09
CA GLU A 68 10.86 -4.57 -7.83
C GLU A 68 10.53 -5.11 -6.41
N LEU A 69 10.54 -4.24 -5.40
CA LEU A 69 10.11 -4.62 -4.06
C LEU A 69 8.64 -5.06 -4.04
N ALA A 70 7.75 -4.32 -4.71
CA ALA A 70 6.34 -4.67 -4.81
C ALA A 70 6.12 -6.02 -5.49
N TYR A 71 6.88 -6.34 -6.55
CA TYR A 71 6.83 -7.64 -7.22
C TYR A 71 7.32 -8.77 -6.31
N ALA A 72 8.43 -8.58 -5.62
CA ALA A 72 8.95 -9.57 -4.67
C ALA A 72 7.94 -9.85 -3.54
N LEU A 73 7.30 -8.82 -3.00
CA LEU A 73 6.25 -8.92 -1.99
C LEU A 73 5.01 -9.64 -2.53
N GLY A 74 4.53 -9.27 -3.73
CA GLY A 74 3.34 -9.88 -4.35
C GLY A 74 3.47 -11.38 -4.61
N GLN A 75 4.70 -11.88 -4.80
CA GLN A 75 5.00 -13.29 -5.00
C GLN A 75 5.01 -14.10 -3.69
N GLN A 76 4.97 -13.46 -2.51
CA GLN A 76 4.96 -14.18 -1.24
C GLN A 76 3.60 -14.86 -0.94
N GLY A 77 2.55 -14.54 -1.68
CA GLY A 77 1.22 -15.12 -1.49
C GLY A 77 0.54 -14.73 -0.17
N SER A 78 0.96 -13.62 0.45
CA SER A 78 0.38 -13.06 1.68
C SER A 78 0.13 -11.56 1.53
N ALA A 79 -1.14 -11.19 1.42
CA ALA A 79 -1.52 -9.78 1.35
C ALA A 79 -1.23 -9.05 2.67
N GLY A 80 -1.37 -9.72 3.81
CA GLY A 80 -1.06 -9.13 5.11
C GLY A 80 0.39 -8.67 5.23
N ILE A 81 1.32 -9.51 4.77
CA ILE A 81 2.75 -9.19 4.72
C ILE A 81 3.02 -8.07 3.70
N SER A 82 2.53 -8.23 2.49
CA SER A 82 2.80 -7.29 1.40
C SER A 82 2.29 -5.88 1.71
N VAL A 83 1.06 -5.78 2.20
CA VAL A 83 0.43 -4.50 2.61
C VAL A 83 1.14 -3.91 3.83
N GLY A 84 1.50 -4.73 4.83
CA GLY A 84 2.20 -4.24 6.01
C GLY A 84 3.53 -3.57 5.68
N VAL A 85 4.34 -4.19 4.81
CA VAL A 85 5.59 -3.57 4.33
C VAL A 85 5.32 -2.26 3.59
N SER A 86 4.27 -2.22 2.73
CA SER A 86 3.92 -0.99 1.99
C SER A 86 3.43 0.14 2.89
N LEU A 87 2.69 -0.17 3.96
CA LEU A 87 2.22 0.82 4.92
C LEU A 87 3.37 1.44 5.70
N HIS A 88 4.31 0.62 6.18
CA HIS A 88 5.53 1.10 6.81
C HIS A 88 6.32 2.01 5.87
N ASP A 89 6.52 1.58 4.64
CA ASP A 89 7.25 2.31 3.60
C ASP A 89 6.55 3.61 3.17
N SER A 90 5.21 3.64 3.15
CA SER A 90 4.44 4.86 2.88
C SER A 90 4.58 5.90 4.01
N ALA A 91 4.72 5.46 5.25
CA ALA A 91 5.02 6.34 6.37
C ALA A 91 6.44 6.92 6.27
N ILE A 92 7.43 6.12 5.81
CA ILE A 92 8.77 6.62 5.44
C ILE A 92 8.64 7.69 4.35
N ALA A 93 7.83 7.45 3.30
CA ALA A 93 7.61 8.40 2.21
C ALA A 93 7.13 9.77 2.72
N ILE A 94 6.23 9.78 3.69
CA ILE A 94 5.73 11.01 4.32
C ILE A 94 6.86 11.73 5.07
N LEU A 95 7.60 11.03 5.93
CA LEU A 95 8.67 11.63 6.72
C LEU A 95 9.81 12.16 5.84
N ARG A 96 10.24 11.43 4.82
CA ARG A 96 11.27 11.88 3.86
C ARG A 96 10.87 13.15 3.12
N ARG A 97 9.59 13.30 2.78
CA ARG A 97 9.09 14.45 2.02
C ARG A 97 8.81 15.67 2.89
N PHE A 98 8.22 15.47 4.07
CA PHE A 98 7.66 16.54 4.90
C PHE A 98 8.42 16.74 6.22
N GLY A 99 9.13 15.74 6.72
CA GLY A 99 9.82 15.77 8.02
C GLY A 99 11.17 16.50 8.03
N GLY A 100 11.76 16.84 6.90
CA GLY A 100 13.16 17.28 6.77
C GLY A 100 13.54 18.62 7.43
N ARG A 101 12.61 19.29 8.12
CA ARG A 101 12.87 20.50 8.94
C ARG A 101 13.08 20.17 10.42
N SER A 102 12.74 18.97 10.86
CA SER A 102 12.90 18.49 12.23
C SER A 102 13.99 17.40 12.25
N GLN A 103 14.96 17.57 13.14
CA GLN A 103 16.00 16.54 13.35
C GLN A 103 15.38 15.26 13.90
N THR A 104 14.39 15.38 14.78
CA THR A 104 13.64 14.24 15.35
C THR A 104 12.96 13.43 14.24
N LEU A 105 12.19 14.09 13.36
CA LEU A 105 11.49 13.41 12.25
C LEU A 105 12.46 12.78 11.25
N SER A 106 13.58 13.46 10.98
CA SER A 106 14.64 12.90 10.11
C SER A 106 15.28 11.67 10.74
N SER A 107 15.59 11.71 12.04
CA SER A 107 16.13 10.55 12.77
C SER A 107 15.17 9.37 12.78
N VAL A 108 13.87 9.62 13.01
CA VAL A 108 12.84 8.56 12.95
C VAL A 108 12.73 7.95 11.55
N ALA A 109 12.84 8.77 10.49
CA ALA A 109 12.86 8.26 9.13
C ALA A 109 14.07 7.34 8.86
N GLU A 110 15.26 7.70 9.33
CA GLU A 110 16.46 6.87 9.18
C GLU A 110 16.36 5.56 9.99
N GLN A 111 15.83 5.62 11.22
CA GLN A 111 15.56 4.42 12.04
C GLN A 111 14.56 3.48 11.34
N ALA A 112 13.55 4.03 10.66
CA ALA A 112 12.60 3.24 9.90
C ALA A 112 13.23 2.60 8.65
N ILE A 113 14.08 3.33 7.95
CA ILE A 113 14.83 2.84 6.79
C ILE A 113 15.82 1.73 7.18
N SER A 114 16.48 1.86 8.34
CA SER A 114 17.41 0.84 8.85
C SER A 114 16.71 -0.39 9.47
N GLY A 115 15.38 -0.33 9.67
CA GLY A 115 14.60 -1.38 10.32
C GLY A 115 14.65 -1.35 11.86
N GLU A 116 15.21 -0.29 12.45
CA GLU A 116 15.25 -0.10 13.92
C GLU A 116 13.89 0.34 14.47
N ALA A 117 13.11 1.12 13.69
CA ALA A 117 11.78 1.56 14.07
C ALA A 117 10.72 1.12 13.05
N VAL A 118 9.52 0.81 13.53
CA VAL A 118 8.34 0.52 12.72
C VAL A 118 7.38 1.70 12.78
N LEU A 119 6.92 2.12 11.61
CA LEU A 119 5.98 3.23 11.44
C LEU A 119 4.61 2.75 10.98
N CYS A 120 3.56 3.45 11.40
CA CYS A 120 2.22 3.28 10.85
C CYS A 120 1.50 4.62 10.72
N LEU A 121 0.41 4.62 9.93
CA LEU A 121 -0.44 5.79 9.69
C LEU A 121 -1.81 5.59 10.33
N ALA A 122 -2.26 6.54 11.14
CA ALA A 122 -3.58 6.58 11.76
C ALA A 122 -4.42 7.72 11.16
N ALA A 123 -5.22 7.37 10.14
CA ALA A 123 -6.05 8.33 9.43
C ALA A 123 -7.54 8.16 9.76
N SER A 124 -8.08 6.94 9.65
CA SER A 124 -9.50 6.62 9.76
C SER A 124 -10.03 6.72 11.19
N GLU A 125 -11.31 7.09 11.33
CA GLU A 125 -12.06 7.15 12.57
C GLU A 125 -13.41 6.41 12.45
N SER A 126 -14.19 6.36 13.52
CA SER A 126 -15.53 5.77 13.48
C SER A 126 -16.49 6.58 12.60
N SER A 127 -16.27 7.87 12.47
CA SER A 127 -17.01 8.79 11.60
C SER A 127 -16.73 8.58 10.11
N GLY A 128 -15.56 8.01 9.76
CA GLY A 128 -15.19 7.72 8.37
C GLY A 128 -13.70 7.58 8.14
N GLY A 129 -13.34 7.12 6.93
CA GLY A 129 -11.96 6.96 6.48
C GLY A 129 -11.73 7.53 5.08
N SER A 130 -12.79 7.72 4.28
CA SER A 130 -12.70 8.30 2.93
C SER A 130 -12.63 9.81 2.94
N ASP A 131 -13.41 10.47 3.79
CA ASP A 131 -13.39 11.93 4.00
C ASP A 131 -12.51 12.26 5.21
N LEU A 132 -11.22 12.49 4.97
CA LEU A 132 -10.27 12.87 6.01
C LEU A 132 -10.40 14.33 6.47
N GLN A 133 -11.32 15.10 5.90
CA GLN A 133 -11.56 16.50 6.29
C GLN A 133 -12.43 16.61 7.54
N ILE A 134 -13.18 15.55 7.86
CA ILE A 134 -14.10 15.49 8.99
C ILE A 134 -13.50 14.79 10.21
N VAL A 135 -12.17 14.61 10.25
CA VAL A 135 -11.50 13.96 11.40
C VAL A 135 -11.86 14.64 12.71
N GLU A 136 -12.15 13.84 13.72
CA GLU A 136 -12.54 14.30 15.06
C GLU A 136 -11.35 14.40 16.00
N THR A 137 -10.26 13.64 15.76
CA THR A 137 -9.00 13.75 16.52
C THR A 137 -8.47 15.18 16.45
N GLU A 138 -8.13 15.75 17.61
CA GLU A 138 -7.76 17.15 17.79
C GLU A 138 -6.29 17.32 18.15
N ILE A 139 -5.74 18.44 17.71
CA ILE A 139 -4.46 18.99 18.16
C ILE A 139 -4.73 20.36 18.77
N THR A 140 -4.29 20.55 20.02
CA THR A 140 -4.30 21.84 20.73
C THR A 140 -2.89 22.19 21.17
N THR A 141 -2.56 23.48 21.26
CA THR A 141 -1.29 23.92 21.81
C THR A 141 -1.27 23.71 23.32
N GLU A 142 -0.24 23.04 23.84
CA GLU A 142 -0.06 22.82 25.30
C GLU A 142 1.41 23.04 25.67
N GLY A 143 1.69 24.11 26.40
CA GLY A 143 3.07 24.53 26.73
C GLY A 143 3.86 24.86 25.46
N ASP A 144 5.01 24.23 25.30
CA ASP A 144 5.89 24.32 24.13
C ASP A 144 5.66 23.18 23.11
N GLY A 145 4.60 22.39 23.29
CA GLY A 145 4.24 21.25 22.47
C GLY A 145 2.78 21.26 22.01
N PHE A 146 2.30 20.05 21.70
CA PHE A 146 0.93 19.82 21.22
C PHE A 146 0.28 18.69 22.00
N ARG A 147 -0.93 18.91 22.53
CA ARG A 147 -1.80 17.84 22.98
C ARG A 147 -2.54 17.24 21.79
N VAL A 148 -2.46 15.93 21.65
CA VAL A 148 -3.19 15.15 20.64
C VAL A 148 -4.23 14.31 21.37
N ARG A 149 -5.52 14.46 21.01
CA ARG A 149 -6.61 13.74 21.63
C ARG A 149 -7.61 13.23 20.62
N GLY A 150 -7.94 11.94 20.70
CA GLY A 150 -8.95 11.31 19.84
C GLY A 150 -8.86 9.80 19.81
N ARG A 151 -9.61 9.22 18.89
CA ARG A 151 -9.66 7.77 18.69
C ARG A 151 -9.57 7.44 17.21
N LYS A 152 -8.61 6.59 16.86
CA LYS A 152 -8.40 6.10 15.51
C LYS A 152 -8.87 4.66 15.36
N LYS A 153 -9.32 4.31 14.15
CA LYS A 153 -9.83 2.99 13.80
C LYS A 153 -9.06 2.45 12.59
N PHE A 154 -8.92 1.12 12.54
CA PHE A 154 -8.22 0.43 11.44
C PHE A 154 -6.75 0.86 11.27
N VAL A 155 -6.04 1.08 12.40
CA VAL A 155 -4.62 1.43 12.38
C VAL A 155 -3.79 0.17 12.21
N SER A 156 -3.42 -0.12 10.97
CA SER A 156 -2.60 -1.28 10.62
C SER A 156 -1.18 -1.09 11.12
N LEU A 157 -0.54 -2.16 11.58
CA LEU A 157 0.77 -2.25 12.22
C LEU A 157 0.85 -1.58 13.61
N SER A 158 -0.19 -0.90 14.10
CA SER A 158 -0.11 -0.24 15.42
C SER A 158 0.34 -1.16 16.57
N PRO A 159 -0.01 -2.47 16.62
CA PRO A 159 0.45 -3.34 17.70
C PRO A 159 1.96 -3.59 17.74
N ILE A 160 2.67 -3.34 16.62
CA ILE A 160 4.12 -3.56 16.49
C ILE A 160 4.90 -2.27 16.18
N ALA A 161 4.21 -1.14 15.96
CA ALA A 161 4.82 0.12 15.61
C ALA A 161 5.49 0.81 16.78
N ASP A 162 6.55 1.56 16.52
CA ASP A 162 7.21 2.44 17.50
C ASP A 162 6.63 3.85 17.43
N TYR A 163 6.20 4.27 16.23
CA TYR A 163 5.61 5.59 16.04
C TYR A 163 4.39 5.53 15.11
N ILE A 164 3.43 6.38 15.41
CA ILE A 164 2.20 6.57 14.62
C ILE A 164 2.19 7.96 14.02
N LEU A 165 1.97 8.05 12.71
CA LEU A 165 1.67 9.30 12.03
C LEU A 165 0.16 9.54 12.16
N VAL A 166 -0.25 10.51 12.94
CA VAL A 166 -1.66 10.76 13.29
C VAL A 166 -2.20 11.92 12.47
N VAL A 167 -3.27 11.66 11.70
CA VAL A 167 -4.05 12.69 11.01
C VAL A 167 -5.02 13.30 12.02
N ALA A 168 -4.95 14.62 12.22
CA ALA A 168 -5.79 15.31 13.19
C ALA A 168 -6.10 16.73 12.73
N ARG A 169 -7.10 17.38 13.34
CA ARG A 169 -7.43 18.78 13.11
C ARG A 169 -6.84 19.68 14.20
N VAL A 170 -6.29 20.81 13.82
CA VAL A 170 -5.83 21.82 14.76
C VAL A 170 -7.04 22.69 15.16
N VAL A 171 -7.35 22.75 16.47
CA VAL A 171 -8.56 23.42 16.98
C VAL A 171 -8.39 24.93 17.00
N ASP A 172 -7.21 25.42 17.37
CA ASP A 172 -6.93 26.86 17.57
C ASP A 172 -6.55 27.57 16.24
N HIS A 173 -6.78 26.91 15.11
CA HIS A 173 -6.47 27.46 13.79
C HIS A 173 -7.70 28.07 13.15
N ASP A 174 -7.66 29.40 12.93
CA ASP A 174 -8.72 30.17 12.29
C ASP A 174 -8.72 29.89 10.77
N ALA A 175 -9.26 28.76 10.38
CA ALA A 175 -9.34 28.36 8.98
C ALA A 175 -10.72 28.70 8.41
N THR A 176 -10.72 29.51 7.38
CA THR A 176 -11.91 29.84 6.58
C THR A 176 -12.47 28.67 5.77
N SER A 177 -11.77 27.52 5.73
CA SER A 177 -12.21 26.28 5.07
C SER A 177 -11.99 25.06 5.96
N ARG A 178 -12.87 24.05 5.85
CA ARG A 178 -12.71 22.75 6.54
C ARG A 178 -11.39 22.05 6.23
N HIS A 179 -10.84 22.24 5.03
CA HIS A 179 -9.55 21.67 4.60
C HIS A 179 -8.34 22.32 5.30
N GLY A 180 -8.50 23.57 5.76
CA GLY A 180 -7.41 24.35 6.35
C GLY A 180 -6.91 23.85 7.70
N ASN A 181 -7.65 22.99 8.39
CA ASN A 181 -7.33 22.59 9.76
C ASN A 181 -6.60 21.25 9.88
N VAL A 182 -6.58 20.41 8.83
CA VAL A 182 -5.97 19.08 8.89
C VAL A 182 -4.45 19.18 8.92
N ALA A 183 -3.87 18.55 9.92
CA ALA A 183 -2.44 18.43 10.17
C ALA A 183 -2.04 16.96 10.26
N LEU A 184 -0.73 16.71 10.28
CA LEU A 184 -0.15 15.40 10.51
C LEU A 184 0.94 15.50 11.58
N ILE A 185 0.86 14.69 12.61
CA ILE A 185 1.76 14.73 13.77
C ILE A 185 2.28 13.34 14.11
N LEU A 186 3.53 13.25 14.55
CA LEU A 186 4.16 12.01 15.00
C LEU A 186 3.87 11.78 16.49
N VAL A 187 3.39 10.59 16.82
CA VAL A 187 3.11 10.19 18.20
C VAL A 187 3.85 8.87 18.51
N PRO A 188 4.67 8.80 19.58
CA PRO A 188 5.26 7.54 20.02
C PRO A 188 4.18 6.56 20.48
N THR A 189 4.24 5.31 20.07
CA THR A 189 3.24 4.28 20.39
C THR A 189 3.17 3.99 21.88
N ALA A 190 4.29 4.15 22.60
CA ALA A 190 4.35 4.00 24.06
C ALA A 190 3.48 5.01 24.84
N GLN A 191 2.96 6.04 24.17
CA GLN A 191 2.16 7.10 24.78
C GLN A 191 0.66 7.00 24.43
N VAL A 192 0.24 5.91 23.82
CA VAL A 192 -1.16 5.71 23.38
C VAL A 192 -1.68 4.36 23.84
N ASP A 193 -2.99 4.21 23.90
CA ASP A 193 -3.64 2.94 24.21
C ASP A 193 -4.05 2.21 22.93
N ILE A 194 -3.38 1.08 22.67
CA ILE A 194 -3.65 0.23 21.50
C ILE A 194 -4.57 -0.89 21.92
N GLN A 195 -5.75 -0.93 21.29
CA GLN A 195 -6.75 -1.94 21.57
C GLN A 195 -6.33 -3.31 20.96
N PRO A 196 -6.93 -4.43 21.41
CA PRO A 196 -6.68 -5.73 20.78
C PRO A 196 -6.92 -5.69 19.27
N PRO A 197 -6.09 -6.39 18.48
CA PRO A 197 -6.25 -6.45 17.03
C PRO A 197 -7.62 -6.98 16.61
N TYR A 198 -8.16 -6.42 15.54
CA TYR A 198 -9.42 -6.88 14.95
C TYR A 198 -9.29 -8.30 14.40
N ARG A 199 -10.34 -9.10 14.55
CA ARG A 199 -10.51 -10.32 13.77
C ARG A 199 -10.95 -9.95 12.36
N LYS A 200 -10.21 -10.40 11.35
CA LYS A 200 -10.40 -10.03 9.95
C LYS A 200 -10.74 -11.26 9.11
N VAL A 201 -11.38 -11.03 7.99
CA VAL A 201 -11.70 -12.09 7.00
C VAL A 201 -10.66 -12.17 5.87
N SER A 202 -9.73 -11.22 5.82
CA SER A 202 -8.65 -11.14 4.82
C SER A 202 -7.40 -10.50 5.43
N ALA A 203 -6.27 -10.67 4.77
CA ALA A 203 -4.98 -10.16 5.20
C ALA A 203 -4.70 -10.45 6.68
N GLY A 204 -4.90 -11.71 7.09
CA GLY A 204 -4.76 -12.18 8.48
C GLY A 204 -3.54 -11.61 9.19
N PRO A 205 -2.33 -11.72 8.62
CA PRO A 205 -1.09 -11.22 9.22
C PRO A 205 -1.03 -9.70 9.45
N LEU A 206 -1.84 -8.90 8.78
CA LEU A 206 -1.81 -7.45 8.95
C LEU A 206 -2.44 -7.06 10.28
N ASP A 207 -1.67 -7.02 11.36
CA ASP A 207 -2.14 -6.54 12.67
C ASP A 207 -2.76 -5.15 12.53
N THR A 208 -4.04 -5.05 12.86
CA THR A 208 -4.83 -3.82 12.72
C THR A 208 -5.67 -3.62 13.97
N ALA A 209 -5.54 -2.47 14.64
CA ALA A 209 -6.23 -2.19 15.88
C ALA A 209 -6.89 -0.80 15.89
N ALA A 210 -7.73 -0.53 16.89
CA ALA A 210 -8.08 0.83 17.26
C ALA A 210 -6.99 1.39 18.19
N VAL A 211 -6.84 2.73 18.15
CA VAL A 211 -5.87 3.45 18.99
C VAL A 211 -6.58 4.61 19.67
N GLU A 212 -6.48 4.70 20.99
CA GLU A 212 -6.94 5.83 21.78
C GLU A 212 -5.74 6.71 22.12
N ILE A 213 -5.88 8.01 21.90
CA ILE A 213 -4.79 8.97 22.00
C ILE A 213 -5.23 10.09 22.95
N ASP A 214 -4.47 10.31 24.01
CA ASP A 214 -4.55 11.51 24.86
C ASP A 214 -3.15 11.76 25.43
N THR A 215 -2.32 12.49 24.68
CA THR A 215 -0.92 12.70 25.03
C THR A 215 -0.41 14.05 24.58
N VAL A 216 0.69 14.50 25.15
CA VAL A 216 1.41 15.71 24.75
C VAL A 216 2.72 15.31 24.08
N VAL A 217 2.95 15.85 22.89
CA VAL A 217 4.18 15.64 22.13
C VAL A 217 4.91 16.96 21.88
N PRO A 218 6.25 16.95 21.74
CA PRO A 218 7.04 18.13 21.42
C PRO A 218 6.63 18.79 20.11
N ALA A 219 6.85 20.10 19.97
CA ALA A 219 6.48 20.85 18.76
C ALA A 219 7.19 20.37 17.48
N ASP A 220 8.39 19.81 17.61
CA ASP A 220 9.18 19.25 16.50
C ASP A 220 8.67 17.90 15.98
N HIS A 221 7.63 17.33 16.61
CA HIS A 221 6.88 16.17 16.12
C HIS A 221 5.84 16.54 15.04
N MET A 222 5.60 17.81 14.76
CA MET A 222 4.68 18.25 13.70
C MET A 222 5.26 17.95 12.31
N ILE A 223 4.71 16.95 11.62
CA ILE A 223 5.14 16.53 10.27
C ILE A 223 4.63 17.53 9.22
N ALA A 224 3.32 17.82 9.27
CA ALA A 224 2.66 18.74 8.38
C ALA A 224 1.66 19.60 9.14
N ARG A 225 1.80 20.93 9.03
CA ARG A 225 0.95 21.90 9.74
C ARG A 225 -0.47 21.91 9.18
N ALA A 226 -1.38 22.55 9.89
CA ALA A 226 -2.73 22.85 9.41
C ALA A 226 -2.71 23.34 7.96
N GLY A 227 -3.60 22.81 7.14
CA GLY A 227 -3.69 23.07 5.69
C GLY A 227 -2.76 22.27 4.80
N THR A 228 -1.74 21.59 5.36
CA THR A 228 -0.81 20.74 4.59
C THR A 228 -0.89 19.26 4.93
N GLY A 229 -1.64 18.88 5.96
CA GLY A 229 -1.78 17.49 6.41
C GLY A 229 -2.33 16.57 5.34
N LEU A 230 -3.39 16.97 4.63
CA LEU A 230 -3.96 16.18 3.54
C LEU A 230 -2.98 15.95 2.38
N ALA A 231 -2.16 16.95 2.06
CA ALA A 231 -1.13 16.81 1.03
C ALA A 231 -0.06 15.79 1.44
N ALA A 232 0.35 15.80 2.72
CA ALA A 232 1.30 14.84 3.26
C ALA A 232 0.75 13.40 3.23
N VAL A 233 -0.49 13.21 3.67
CA VAL A 233 -1.17 11.90 3.62
C VAL A 233 -1.34 11.44 2.18
N SER A 234 -1.80 12.30 1.27
CA SER A 234 -1.99 11.97 -0.15
C SER A 234 -0.69 11.51 -0.81
N TRP A 235 0.45 12.11 -0.43
CA TRP A 235 1.77 11.71 -0.91
C TRP A 235 2.13 10.28 -0.47
N GLY A 236 1.98 9.96 0.82
CA GLY A 236 2.22 8.60 1.33
C GLY A 236 1.29 7.58 0.68
N LEU A 237 -0.01 7.93 0.56
CA LEU A 237 -0.98 7.07 -0.11
C LEU A 237 -0.67 6.87 -1.60
N ALA A 238 -0.09 7.83 -2.31
CA ALA A 238 0.31 7.63 -3.69
C ALA A 238 1.44 6.60 -3.82
N HIS A 239 2.41 6.65 -2.90
CA HIS A 239 3.47 5.65 -2.80
C HIS A 239 2.88 4.24 -2.53
N GLU A 240 2.00 4.12 -1.54
CA GLU A 240 1.31 2.87 -1.20
C GLU A 240 0.49 2.32 -2.39
N ARG A 241 -0.27 3.18 -3.07
CA ARG A 241 -1.10 2.80 -4.23
C ARG A 241 -0.29 2.21 -5.38
N LEU A 242 0.88 2.78 -5.69
CA LEU A 242 1.78 2.23 -6.71
C LEU A 242 2.35 0.89 -6.26
N SER A 243 2.73 0.76 -4.98
CA SER A 243 3.20 -0.51 -4.42
C SER A 243 2.11 -1.58 -4.49
N ILE A 244 0.86 -1.27 -4.11
CA ILE A 244 -0.28 -2.20 -4.23
C ILE A 244 -0.47 -2.62 -5.69
N ALA A 245 -0.39 -1.70 -6.65
CA ALA A 245 -0.54 -2.04 -8.06
C ALA A 245 0.53 -3.03 -8.54
N GLY A 246 1.78 -2.85 -8.12
CA GLY A 246 2.88 -3.78 -8.40
C GLY A 246 2.68 -5.16 -7.76
N GLN A 247 2.29 -5.19 -6.48
CA GLN A 247 2.00 -6.43 -5.75
C GLN A 247 0.88 -7.23 -6.41
N VAL A 248 -0.22 -6.57 -6.77
CA VAL A 248 -1.34 -7.22 -7.45
C VAL A 248 -0.93 -7.76 -8.82
N ALA A 249 -0.15 -7.00 -9.60
CA ALA A 249 0.35 -7.47 -10.89
C ALA A 249 1.21 -8.75 -10.74
N ALA A 250 2.08 -8.80 -9.72
CA ALA A 250 2.89 -9.97 -9.42
C ALA A 250 2.05 -11.17 -8.98
N SER A 251 1.11 -10.96 -8.05
CA SER A 251 0.19 -12.01 -7.57
C SER A 251 -0.68 -12.56 -8.69
N CYS A 252 -1.20 -11.70 -9.60
CA CYS A 252 -1.95 -12.14 -10.77
C CYS A 252 -1.13 -13.02 -11.70
N ASN A 253 0.10 -12.62 -11.99
CA ASN A 253 0.99 -13.41 -12.84
C ASN A 253 1.28 -14.78 -12.21
N GLN A 254 1.50 -14.83 -10.90
CA GLN A 254 1.72 -16.07 -10.16
C GLN A 254 0.50 -17.00 -10.21
N VAL A 255 -0.70 -16.50 -9.90
CA VAL A 255 -1.90 -17.34 -9.86
C VAL A 255 -2.30 -17.81 -11.25
N LEU A 256 -2.10 -16.99 -12.30
CA LEU A 256 -2.31 -17.43 -13.69
C LEU A 256 -1.34 -18.53 -14.07
N GLY A 257 -0.05 -18.42 -13.74
CA GLY A 257 0.95 -19.47 -14.00
C GLY A 257 0.59 -20.79 -13.34
N ILE A 258 0.19 -20.76 -12.06
CA ILE A 258 -0.29 -21.95 -11.30
C ILE A 258 -1.54 -22.52 -11.97
N THR A 259 -2.47 -21.67 -12.41
CA THR A 259 -3.70 -22.11 -13.08
C THR A 259 -3.43 -22.77 -14.42
N VAL A 260 -2.52 -22.22 -15.22
CA VAL A 260 -2.11 -22.84 -16.51
C VAL A 260 -1.47 -24.21 -16.27
N ALA A 261 -0.59 -24.34 -15.26
CA ALA A 261 -0.02 -25.64 -14.89
C ALA A 261 -1.12 -26.64 -14.53
N ARG A 262 -2.06 -26.26 -13.67
CA ARG A 262 -3.24 -27.09 -13.35
C ARG A 262 -4.04 -27.48 -14.58
N MET A 263 -4.23 -26.56 -15.54
CA MET A 263 -4.99 -26.84 -16.77
C MET A 263 -4.30 -27.87 -17.67
N HIS A 264 -2.99 -27.97 -17.65
CA HIS A 264 -2.24 -29.00 -18.38
C HIS A 264 -2.29 -30.36 -17.70
N GLU A 265 -2.36 -30.42 -16.38
CA GLU A 265 -2.38 -31.67 -15.63
C GLU A 265 -3.79 -32.29 -15.53
N ARG A 266 -4.83 -31.46 -15.41
CA ARG A 266 -6.20 -31.91 -15.19
C ARG A 266 -6.93 -32.20 -16.48
N SER A 267 -7.46 -33.41 -16.64
CA SER A 267 -8.29 -33.81 -17.81
C SER A 267 -9.76 -34.00 -17.42
N GLN A 268 -10.66 -33.54 -18.27
CA GLN A 268 -12.10 -33.75 -18.21
C GLN A 268 -12.67 -33.88 -19.64
N PHE A 269 -13.69 -34.70 -19.81
CA PHE A 269 -14.32 -34.95 -21.11
C PHE A 269 -13.31 -35.39 -22.21
N GLY A 270 -12.28 -36.17 -21.83
CA GLY A 270 -11.29 -36.73 -22.73
C GLY A 270 -10.12 -35.85 -23.13
N ASN A 271 -10.11 -34.58 -22.69
CA ASN A 271 -9.06 -33.59 -22.99
C ASN A 271 -8.53 -32.94 -21.70
N THR A 272 -7.32 -32.39 -21.73
CA THR A 272 -6.83 -31.52 -20.67
C THR A 272 -7.69 -30.23 -20.60
N LEU A 273 -7.76 -29.59 -19.42
CA LEU A 273 -8.51 -28.34 -19.31
C LEU A 273 -7.95 -27.26 -20.25
N PHE A 274 -6.64 -27.30 -20.57
CA PHE A 274 -6.01 -26.35 -21.48
C PHE A 274 -6.42 -26.58 -22.95
N GLU A 275 -6.77 -27.80 -23.35
CA GLU A 275 -7.28 -28.10 -24.70
C GLU A 275 -8.71 -27.57 -24.93
N HIS A 276 -9.48 -27.33 -23.86
CA HIS A 276 -10.79 -26.67 -23.97
C HIS A 276 -10.63 -25.21 -24.33
N GLN A 277 -10.96 -24.85 -25.57
CA GLN A 277 -10.76 -23.50 -26.13
C GLN A 277 -11.36 -22.40 -25.25
N ALA A 278 -12.57 -22.61 -24.73
CA ALA A 278 -13.27 -21.60 -23.91
C ALA A 278 -12.48 -21.21 -22.65
N LEU A 279 -11.83 -22.20 -22.01
CA LEU A 279 -11.00 -21.95 -20.81
C LEU A 279 -9.68 -21.27 -21.18
N ARG A 280 -9.01 -21.79 -22.21
CA ARG A 280 -7.72 -21.26 -22.66
C ARG A 280 -7.82 -19.79 -23.09
N LEU A 281 -8.85 -19.43 -23.87
CA LEU A 281 -9.04 -18.05 -24.32
C LEU A 281 -9.35 -17.07 -23.17
N ARG A 282 -10.08 -17.52 -22.16
CA ARG A 282 -10.36 -16.73 -20.95
C ARG A 282 -9.07 -16.42 -20.19
N VAL A 283 -8.21 -17.41 -19.96
CA VAL A 283 -6.92 -17.21 -19.31
C VAL A 283 -5.99 -16.32 -20.13
N ALA A 284 -6.00 -16.47 -21.46
CA ALA A 284 -5.20 -15.63 -22.36
C ALA A 284 -5.62 -14.15 -22.32
N ASP A 285 -6.94 -13.84 -22.24
CA ASP A 285 -7.43 -12.47 -22.05
C ASP A 285 -6.91 -11.87 -20.73
N LEU A 286 -7.06 -12.60 -19.62
CA LEU A 286 -6.58 -12.16 -18.32
C LEU A 286 -5.07 -11.92 -18.32
N GLN A 287 -4.28 -12.85 -18.89
CA GLN A 287 -2.83 -12.68 -18.99
C GLN A 287 -2.46 -11.42 -19.79
N SER A 288 -3.12 -11.18 -20.92
CA SER A 288 -2.87 -9.99 -21.73
C SER A 288 -3.10 -8.69 -20.95
N ARG A 289 -4.15 -8.64 -20.14
CA ARG A 289 -4.46 -7.48 -19.29
C ARG A 289 -3.47 -7.30 -18.14
N VAL A 290 -2.97 -8.39 -17.55
CA VAL A 290 -1.89 -8.36 -16.54
C VAL A 290 -0.59 -7.85 -17.18
N ASP A 291 -0.27 -8.28 -18.39
CA ASP A 291 0.91 -7.80 -19.12
C ASP A 291 0.81 -6.31 -19.44
N MET A 292 -0.36 -5.82 -19.87
CA MET A 292 -0.60 -4.38 -20.06
C MET A 292 -0.39 -3.59 -18.75
N LEU A 293 -0.88 -4.08 -17.62
CA LEU A 293 -0.67 -3.45 -16.31
C LEU A 293 0.83 -3.38 -15.98
N ARG A 294 1.57 -4.48 -16.17
CA ARG A 294 3.02 -4.52 -15.91
C ARG A 294 3.78 -3.53 -16.80
N HIS A 295 3.44 -3.44 -18.08
CA HIS A 295 4.05 -2.46 -18.99
C HIS A 295 3.74 -1.02 -18.58
N ALA A 296 2.51 -0.73 -18.13
CA ALA A 296 2.16 0.59 -17.60
C ALA A 296 3.00 0.96 -16.37
N LEU A 297 3.19 0.02 -15.42
CA LEU A 297 4.04 0.23 -14.25
C LEU A 297 5.51 0.44 -14.62
N THR A 298 6.01 -0.30 -15.61
CA THR A 298 7.37 -0.08 -16.15
C THR A 298 7.52 1.31 -16.78
N GLY A 299 6.51 1.79 -17.52
CA GLY A 299 6.49 3.15 -18.05
C GLY A 299 6.53 4.22 -16.95
N ILE A 300 5.75 4.04 -15.88
CA ILE A 300 5.76 4.94 -14.72
C ILE A 300 7.14 4.94 -14.03
N ALA A 301 7.79 3.78 -13.90
CA ALA A 301 9.14 3.68 -13.37
C ALA A 301 10.14 4.48 -14.21
N ALA A 302 10.05 4.37 -15.54
CA ALA A 302 10.91 5.10 -16.46
C ALA A 302 10.69 6.64 -16.41
N ASP A 303 9.45 7.09 -16.20
CA ASP A 303 9.13 8.51 -16.02
C ASP A 303 9.68 9.08 -14.71
N GLY A 304 9.90 8.25 -13.70
CA GLY A 304 10.47 8.60 -12.40
C GLY A 304 9.61 9.60 -11.58
N LYS A 305 8.32 9.78 -11.92
CA LYS A 305 7.44 10.75 -11.27
C LYS A 305 6.35 10.06 -10.47
N LEU A 306 6.32 10.34 -9.17
CA LEU A 306 5.22 9.97 -8.29
C LEU A 306 4.06 10.97 -8.48
N ASP A 307 3.05 10.58 -9.24
CA ASP A 307 1.85 11.38 -9.52
C ASP A 307 0.61 10.79 -8.83
N LEU A 308 -0.15 11.64 -8.12
CA LEU A 308 -1.30 11.22 -7.31
C LEU A 308 -2.43 10.60 -8.14
N ARG A 309 -2.71 11.17 -9.31
CA ARG A 309 -3.74 10.70 -10.24
C ARG A 309 -3.35 9.36 -10.85
N THR A 310 -2.12 9.27 -11.34
CA THR A 310 -1.59 8.04 -11.93
C THR A 310 -1.56 6.91 -10.89
N ALA A 311 -1.14 7.20 -9.66
CA ALA A 311 -1.16 6.21 -8.58
C ALA A 311 -2.58 5.73 -8.25
N ALA A 312 -3.57 6.64 -8.22
CA ALA A 312 -4.97 6.30 -8.03
C ALA A 312 -5.50 5.41 -9.16
N ALA A 313 -5.28 5.79 -10.42
CA ALA A 313 -5.71 5.04 -11.60
C ALA A 313 -5.11 3.63 -11.63
N MET A 314 -3.80 3.50 -11.38
CA MET A 314 -3.10 2.21 -11.37
C MET A 314 -3.62 1.31 -10.26
N LYS A 315 -3.82 1.82 -9.04
CA LYS A 315 -4.32 1.04 -7.92
C LYS A 315 -5.72 0.49 -8.18
N VAL A 316 -6.65 1.31 -8.66
CA VAL A 316 -8.02 0.84 -8.95
C VAL A 316 -8.02 -0.18 -10.09
N SER A 317 -7.30 0.10 -11.18
CA SER A 317 -7.21 -0.82 -12.32
C SER A 317 -6.61 -2.16 -11.89
N ALA A 318 -5.53 -2.14 -11.12
CA ALA A 318 -4.89 -3.35 -10.60
C ALA A 318 -5.81 -4.13 -9.65
N ALA A 319 -6.45 -3.46 -8.67
CA ALA A 319 -7.29 -4.12 -7.68
C ALA A 319 -8.51 -4.81 -8.33
N ARG A 320 -9.15 -4.17 -9.32
CA ARG A 320 -10.27 -4.75 -10.07
C ARG A 320 -9.83 -5.94 -10.92
N LEU A 321 -8.69 -5.80 -11.61
CA LEU A 321 -8.12 -6.91 -12.40
C LEU A 321 -7.73 -8.07 -11.49
N GLY A 322 -7.13 -7.82 -10.34
CA GLY A 322 -6.73 -8.84 -9.37
C GLY A 322 -7.92 -9.65 -8.84
N GLU A 323 -9.02 -8.98 -8.50
CA GLU A 323 -10.25 -9.65 -8.08
C GLU A 323 -10.80 -10.58 -9.17
N GLU A 324 -10.82 -10.11 -10.43
CA GLU A 324 -11.30 -10.87 -11.58
C GLU A 324 -10.38 -12.08 -11.86
N VAL A 325 -9.06 -11.87 -11.89
CA VAL A 325 -8.06 -12.92 -12.15
C VAL A 325 -8.17 -14.05 -11.11
N VAL A 326 -8.16 -13.71 -9.82
CA VAL A 326 -8.23 -14.74 -8.78
C VAL A 326 -9.58 -15.45 -8.79
N GLY A 327 -10.67 -14.71 -9.02
CA GLY A 327 -12.02 -15.30 -9.14
C GLY A 327 -12.14 -16.29 -10.29
N GLU A 328 -11.61 -15.96 -11.47
CA GLU A 328 -11.63 -16.84 -12.63
C GLU A 328 -10.68 -18.05 -12.44
N CYS A 329 -9.52 -17.87 -11.83
CA CYS A 329 -8.63 -18.97 -11.47
C CYS A 329 -9.30 -19.95 -10.49
N MET A 330 -9.99 -19.45 -9.45
CA MET A 330 -10.79 -20.27 -8.54
C MET A 330 -11.85 -21.09 -9.29
N HIS A 331 -12.53 -20.46 -10.24
CA HIS A 331 -13.54 -21.14 -11.06
C HIS A 331 -12.93 -22.29 -11.87
N ILE A 332 -11.76 -22.09 -12.46
CA ILE A 332 -11.04 -23.13 -13.23
C ILE A 332 -10.56 -24.27 -12.33
N PHE A 333 -10.14 -23.99 -11.11
CA PHE A 333 -9.75 -25.00 -10.13
C PHE A 333 -10.94 -25.84 -9.64
N GLY A 334 -12.18 -25.31 -9.75
CA GLY A 334 -13.39 -26.00 -9.31
C GLY A 334 -13.44 -26.21 -7.79
N GLY A 335 -13.90 -27.37 -7.34
CA GLY A 335 -14.05 -27.70 -5.92
C GLY A 335 -12.78 -27.53 -5.09
N SER A 336 -11.62 -27.86 -5.62
CA SER A 336 -10.32 -27.74 -4.92
C SER A 336 -10.02 -26.29 -4.46
N ALA A 337 -10.53 -25.27 -5.17
CA ALA A 337 -10.32 -23.87 -4.79
C ALA A 337 -11.02 -23.46 -3.48
N PHE A 338 -11.99 -24.27 -3.03
CA PHE A 338 -12.76 -24.02 -1.81
C PHE A 338 -12.25 -24.80 -0.60
N LEU A 339 -11.23 -25.64 -0.79
CA LEU A 339 -10.61 -26.42 0.26
C LEU A 339 -9.28 -25.75 0.68
N ALA A 340 -9.26 -25.23 1.90
CA ALA A 340 -8.10 -24.48 2.41
C ALA A 340 -6.82 -25.33 2.49
N ASP A 341 -6.98 -26.65 2.69
CA ASP A 341 -5.88 -27.60 2.76
C ASP A 341 -5.32 -27.98 1.37
N GLU A 342 -6.06 -27.69 0.29
CA GLU A 342 -5.63 -28.02 -1.08
C GLU A 342 -5.03 -26.82 -1.81
N THR A 343 -5.62 -25.61 -1.62
CA THR A 343 -5.15 -24.39 -2.31
C THR A 343 -5.35 -23.14 -1.46
N PRO A 344 -4.48 -22.11 -1.61
CA PRO A 344 -4.67 -20.81 -0.96
C PRO A 344 -5.67 -19.90 -1.69
N LEU A 345 -6.29 -20.34 -2.80
CA LEU A 345 -7.07 -19.48 -3.69
C LEU A 345 -8.24 -18.80 -2.98
N GLY A 346 -8.94 -19.51 -2.10
CA GLY A 346 -10.05 -18.93 -1.32
C GLY A 346 -9.61 -17.80 -0.38
N ARG A 347 -8.39 -17.88 0.17
CA ARG A 347 -7.77 -16.80 0.95
C ARG A 347 -7.37 -15.65 0.03
N TRP A 348 -6.64 -15.91 -1.04
CA TRP A 348 -6.20 -14.90 -2.00
C TRP A 348 -7.37 -14.12 -2.61
N TRP A 349 -8.50 -14.78 -2.85
CA TRP A 349 -9.70 -14.10 -3.34
C TRP A 349 -10.26 -13.07 -2.33
N ARG A 350 -10.33 -13.42 -1.05
CA ARG A 350 -10.72 -12.48 0.01
C ARG A 350 -9.72 -11.34 0.13
N ASP A 351 -8.43 -11.63 0.00
CA ASP A 351 -7.35 -10.66 0.10
C ASP A 351 -7.42 -9.63 -1.05
N MET A 352 -7.72 -10.07 -2.27
CA MET A 352 -7.90 -9.15 -3.40
C MET A 352 -9.08 -8.19 -3.22
N LYS A 353 -10.13 -8.57 -2.48
CA LYS A 353 -11.22 -7.65 -2.12
C LYS A 353 -10.74 -6.49 -1.27
N LEU A 354 -9.79 -6.71 -0.35
CA LEU A 354 -9.21 -5.66 0.46
C LEU A 354 -8.47 -4.61 -0.38
N ALA A 355 -7.82 -5.03 -1.47
CA ALA A 355 -7.12 -4.11 -2.37
C ALA A 355 -8.06 -3.04 -2.99
N ARG A 356 -9.37 -3.27 -3.06
CA ARG A 356 -10.36 -2.28 -3.52
C ARG A 356 -10.76 -1.25 -2.47
N VAL A 357 -10.40 -1.48 -1.20
CA VAL A 357 -10.76 -0.63 -0.05
C VAL A 357 -9.53 0.06 0.53
N GLY A 358 -8.45 -0.69 0.79
CA GLY A 358 -7.20 -0.17 1.34
C GLY A 358 -6.57 0.89 0.43
N GLY A 359 -5.93 1.91 1.00
CA GLY A 359 -5.36 3.03 0.23
C GLY A 359 -6.38 3.94 -0.46
N GLY A 360 -7.68 3.78 -0.15
CA GLY A 360 -8.84 4.48 -0.73
C GLY A 360 -9.71 3.57 -1.57
N THR A 361 -11.05 3.71 -1.42
CA THR A 361 -12.02 2.94 -2.22
C THR A 361 -11.95 3.31 -3.69
N ASP A 362 -12.45 2.43 -4.56
CA ASP A 362 -12.50 2.67 -6.01
C ASP A 362 -13.15 4.02 -6.33
N GLU A 363 -14.25 4.37 -5.65
CA GLU A 363 -15.04 5.57 -5.87
C GLU A 363 -14.22 6.83 -5.55
N VAL A 364 -13.58 6.87 -4.38
CA VAL A 364 -12.71 8.00 -3.98
C VAL A 364 -11.54 8.19 -4.94
N LEU A 365 -10.97 7.09 -5.43
CA LEU A 365 -9.85 7.16 -6.37
C LEU A 365 -10.30 7.56 -7.78
N TRP A 366 -11.49 7.12 -8.22
CA TRP A 366 -12.05 7.58 -9.49
C TRP A 366 -12.39 9.08 -9.47
N GLU A 367 -12.81 9.63 -8.33
CA GLU A 367 -12.98 11.08 -8.18
C GLU A 367 -11.66 11.83 -8.39
N LEU A 368 -10.53 11.32 -7.85
CA LEU A 368 -9.21 11.92 -8.11
C LEU A 368 -8.82 11.88 -9.58
N VAL A 369 -9.18 10.83 -10.30
CA VAL A 369 -8.94 10.71 -11.75
C VAL A 369 -9.85 11.67 -12.50
N ALA A 370 -11.15 11.70 -12.18
CA ALA A 370 -12.15 12.52 -12.84
C ALA A 370 -11.86 14.02 -12.68
N ALA A 371 -11.47 14.46 -11.49
CA ALA A 371 -11.12 15.86 -11.21
C ALA A 371 -9.95 16.39 -12.06
N ALA A 372 -9.11 15.50 -12.58
CA ALA A 372 -7.98 15.85 -13.44
C ALA A 372 -8.29 15.76 -14.94
N MET A 373 -9.49 15.30 -15.34
CA MET A 373 -9.90 15.23 -16.75
C MET A 373 -10.12 16.63 -17.31
N LYS A 374 -9.58 16.89 -18.48
CA LYS A 374 -9.77 18.14 -19.21
C LYS A 374 -10.67 17.91 -20.41
N PRO A 375 -11.74 18.74 -20.61
CA PRO A 375 -12.58 18.61 -21.79
C PRO A 375 -11.83 19.12 -23.04
N ASP A 376 -11.96 18.41 -24.15
CA ASP A 376 -11.59 18.90 -25.48
C ASP A 376 -12.79 19.62 -26.12
N VAL A 377 -13.02 20.87 -25.71
CA VAL A 377 -14.16 21.67 -26.18
C VAL A 377 -14.05 21.99 -27.67
N GLU A 378 -12.83 22.19 -28.18
CA GLU A 378 -12.60 22.52 -29.60
C GLU A 378 -12.84 21.29 -30.49
N GLY A 379 -12.34 20.13 -30.09
CA GLY A 379 -12.62 18.88 -30.77
C GLY A 379 -14.11 18.54 -30.80
N TYR A 380 -14.80 18.74 -29.67
CA TYR A 380 -16.25 18.53 -29.58
C TYR A 380 -17.03 19.46 -30.56
N ARG A 381 -16.69 20.76 -30.63
CA ARG A 381 -17.35 21.71 -31.53
C ARG A 381 -17.16 21.31 -33.00
N ARG A 382 -15.94 20.94 -33.42
CA ARG A 382 -15.70 20.44 -34.80
C ARG A 382 -16.55 19.22 -35.13
N PHE A 383 -16.80 18.36 -34.16
CA PHE A 383 -17.61 17.16 -34.32
C PHE A 383 -19.11 17.47 -34.40
N SER A 384 -19.61 18.43 -33.58
CA SER A 384 -21.02 18.84 -33.57
C SER A 384 -21.42 19.62 -34.84
N ASP A 385 -20.52 20.46 -35.37
CA ASP A 385 -20.78 21.23 -36.61
C ASP A 385 -20.85 20.34 -37.88
N THR A 386 -20.36 19.10 -37.81
CA THR A 386 -20.46 18.13 -38.90
C THR A 386 -21.75 17.30 -38.86
N ILE A 387 -22.54 17.37 -37.78
CA ILE A 387 -23.79 16.60 -37.60
C ILE A 387 -25.02 17.49 -37.83
N SER A 388 -24.87 18.81 -37.91
CA SER A 388 -25.90 19.81 -38.21
C SER A 388 -25.94 20.11 -39.71
#